data_e707b25cbdd3c1196766b55f59808197
#
_entry.id   e707b25cbdd3c1196766b55f59808197
#
_cell.length_a   1.000
_cell.length_b   1.000
_cell.length_c   1.000
_cell.angle_alpha   90.00
_cell.angle_beta   90.00
_cell.angle_gamma   90.00
#
_symmetry.space_group_name_H-M   'P 1'
#
loop_
_entity.id
_entity.type
_entity.pdbx_description
1 polymer ?
#
loop_
_entity_poly.entity_id
_entity_poly.type
_entity_poly.pdbx_seq_one_letter_code
_entity_poly.pdbx_strand_id
1 'polypeptide(L)'
;MKKALKIIVPILLSLVVLASIGWYLFVYDSAFTQELLLNQARRFEDKGKHSAAVWMYNLAYGHSGEDESIAIELAEQYRSIGNYTKAEYTLSNAIADGPSAELYIALSKLYVEQDKLLDAVEMLDRIDDASILAQLEPLRPDAPVITPESGFYNQYIQLQIQSGSGTLYVTSDGTYPSIEQEPYGGELTLPAGETTVYALSVAENGLVSPVTICGYTVVGVIEPVTFQDAAVEAAAREVLGFRDETIIYTNDLWSITDFAIPVDAQNYQDLTYMINLKRLEIPYAKSGDFAFLSALENLESLKVSGIALSADALKQIGATISLQELYLPECSISTIAPLSGLHELRTINLNNNSIRDLKPLSGLLNLEKIFLKYNAVNSVSDLTSLTNLNTLDLSYNSLTSIATIGACVNLVDLDVSHNQLTDLKAVSNLKNLQIFAAADNQLNDIAPLAACLELTDLDISGNTVADISTLGTLEKLMYLDFSNNAVTTLPVWPKDCALVSLDGSYNDISSVEELADLYNLNSVNLDYNTQLESIDALENCPALIQVDVYGTLVTDVTALTDHSIVVNYDPTSISVTEPEETTEE
;
A
#
# COMPACT_ATOMS: atom_id res chain seq x y z
N MET A 1 -57.36 -46.68 40.39
CA MET A 1 -56.09 -46.13 40.88
C MET A 1 -55.09 -47.13 41.44
N LYS A 2 -55.47 -48.02 42.41
CA LYS A 2 -54.54 -49.01 43.04
C LYS A 2 -53.91 -50.04 42.08
N LYS A 3 -54.57 -50.44 40.96
CA LYS A 3 -54.00 -51.37 39.95
C LYS A 3 -53.01 -50.69 38.98
N ALA A 4 -53.24 -49.44 38.65
CA ALA A 4 -52.33 -48.68 37.80
C ALA A 4 -51.02 -48.34 38.54
N LEU A 5 -51.09 -48.05 39.84
CA LEU A 5 -49.94 -47.78 40.69
C LEU A 5 -49.00 -48.99 40.83
N LYS A 6 -49.58 -50.23 40.86
CA LYS A 6 -48.79 -51.47 40.94
C LYS A 6 -48.02 -51.81 39.67
N ILE A 7 -48.37 -51.23 38.55
CA ILE A 7 -47.67 -51.43 37.28
C ILE A 7 -46.70 -50.25 36.98
N ILE A 8 -47.10 -49.00 37.29
CA ILE A 8 -46.32 -47.83 37.03
C ILE A 8 -45.07 -47.67 37.94
N VAL A 9 -45.24 -48.06 39.26
CA VAL A 9 -44.12 -47.96 40.21
C VAL A 9 -42.95 -48.91 39.88
N PRO A 10 -43.15 -50.19 39.51
CA PRO A 10 -42.05 -51.06 39.09
C PRO A 10 -41.38 -50.59 37.78
N ILE A 11 -42.18 -50.06 36.84
CA ILE A 11 -41.62 -49.49 35.56
C ILE A 11 -40.77 -48.27 35.86
N LEU A 12 -41.25 -47.37 36.71
CA LEU A 12 -40.46 -46.20 37.14
C LEU A 12 -39.19 -46.59 37.89
N LEU A 13 -39.28 -47.59 38.78
CA LEU A 13 -38.17 -48.13 39.55
C LEU A 13 -37.13 -48.79 38.61
N SER A 14 -37.58 -49.56 37.61
CA SER A 14 -36.69 -50.16 36.60
C SER A 14 -36.04 -49.12 35.72
N LEU A 15 -36.73 -48.02 35.35
CA LEU A 15 -36.15 -46.89 34.62
C LEU A 15 -35.12 -46.16 35.45
N VAL A 16 -35.35 -45.94 36.75
CA VAL A 16 -34.40 -45.35 37.69
C VAL A 16 -33.15 -46.22 37.85
N VAL A 17 -33.35 -47.55 38.01
CA VAL A 17 -32.25 -48.53 38.11
C VAL A 17 -31.45 -48.56 36.79
N LEU A 18 -32.12 -48.60 35.65
CA LEU A 18 -31.43 -48.53 34.34
C LEU A 18 -30.69 -47.21 34.12
N ALA A 19 -31.28 -46.08 34.55
CA ALA A 19 -30.64 -44.78 34.53
C ALA A 19 -29.45 -44.71 35.48
N SER A 20 -29.53 -45.31 36.68
CA SER A 20 -28.39 -45.35 37.60
C SER A 20 -27.29 -46.31 37.17
N ILE A 21 -27.62 -47.44 36.53
CA ILE A 21 -26.66 -48.35 35.91
C ILE A 21 -25.99 -47.61 34.70
N GLY A 22 -26.78 -46.95 33.87
CA GLY A 22 -26.28 -46.13 32.77
C GLY A 22 -25.36 -45.01 33.27
N TRP A 23 -25.74 -44.31 34.35
CA TRP A 23 -24.91 -43.32 35.01
C TRP A 23 -23.62 -43.90 35.61
N TYR A 24 -23.70 -45.06 36.26
CA TYR A 24 -22.55 -45.77 36.81
C TYR A 24 -21.56 -46.19 35.70
N LEU A 25 -22.07 -46.80 34.63
CA LEU A 25 -21.23 -47.15 33.46
C LEU A 25 -20.63 -45.93 32.82
N PHE A 26 -21.36 -44.83 32.69
CA PHE A 26 -20.88 -43.55 32.15
C PHE A 26 -19.78 -42.91 32.99
N VAL A 27 -19.83 -43.05 34.32
CA VAL A 27 -18.87 -42.41 35.25
C VAL A 27 -17.70 -43.31 35.59
N TYR A 28 -17.89 -44.65 35.65
CA TYR A 28 -16.88 -45.59 36.16
C TYR A 28 -16.34 -46.56 35.12
N ASP A 29 -17.03 -46.78 33.99
CA ASP A 29 -16.51 -47.56 32.87
C ASP A 29 -16.15 -46.63 31.71
N SER A 30 -14.93 -46.15 31.73
CA SER A 30 -14.42 -45.21 30.71
C SER A 30 -14.43 -45.81 29.30
N ALA A 31 -14.12 -47.10 29.15
CA ALA A 31 -14.06 -47.77 27.85
C ALA A 31 -15.48 -47.93 27.23
N PHE A 32 -16.48 -48.29 27.98
CA PHE A 32 -17.87 -48.40 27.51
C PHE A 32 -18.43 -47.02 27.13
N THR A 33 -18.15 -46.00 27.93
CA THR A 33 -18.61 -44.64 27.68
C THR A 33 -17.95 -44.08 26.41
N GLN A 34 -16.66 -44.28 26.26
CA GLN A 34 -15.88 -43.87 25.09
C GLN A 34 -16.43 -44.51 23.81
N GLU A 35 -16.65 -45.85 23.79
CA GLU A 35 -17.20 -46.56 22.65
C GLU A 35 -18.61 -46.07 22.28
N LEU A 36 -19.45 -45.78 23.26
CA LEU A 36 -20.78 -45.21 23.04
C LEU A 36 -20.72 -43.84 22.40
N LEU A 37 -19.84 -42.95 22.87
CA LEU A 37 -19.64 -41.60 22.33
C LEU A 37 -19.09 -41.66 20.91
N LEU A 38 -18.13 -42.51 20.65
CA LEU A 38 -17.55 -42.71 19.30
C LEU A 38 -18.60 -43.23 18.31
N ASN A 39 -19.40 -44.23 18.72
CA ASN A 39 -20.49 -44.73 17.86
C ASN A 39 -21.53 -43.65 17.54
N GLN A 40 -21.79 -42.71 18.46
CA GLN A 40 -22.69 -41.58 18.20
C GLN A 40 -22.00 -40.52 17.32
N ALA A 41 -20.72 -40.24 17.55
CA ALA A 41 -19.94 -39.31 16.75
C ALA A 41 -19.92 -39.74 15.28
N ARG A 42 -19.55 -41.01 14.98
CA ARG A 42 -19.54 -41.59 13.63
C ARG A 42 -20.93 -41.56 12.97
N ARG A 43 -22.02 -41.78 13.72
CA ARG A 43 -23.40 -41.63 13.19
C ARG A 43 -23.75 -40.18 12.81
N PHE A 44 -23.20 -39.19 13.50
CA PHE A 44 -23.37 -37.78 13.13
C PHE A 44 -22.52 -37.43 11.90
N GLU A 45 -21.31 -37.94 11.82
CA GLU A 45 -20.41 -37.81 10.68
C GLU A 45 -21.03 -38.39 9.40
N ASP A 46 -21.52 -39.65 9.43
CA ASP A 46 -22.22 -40.31 8.32
C ASP A 46 -23.43 -39.50 7.79
N LYS A 47 -24.01 -38.64 8.64
CA LYS A 47 -25.12 -37.76 8.29
C LYS A 47 -24.66 -36.35 7.89
N GLY A 48 -23.35 -36.09 7.74
CA GLY A 48 -22.79 -34.78 7.44
C GLY A 48 -22.99 -33.74 8.54
N LYS A 49 -23.24 -34.17 9.79
CA LYS A 49 -23.44 -33.27 10.94
C LYS A 49 -22.15 -33.08 11.73
N HIS A 50 -21.12 -32.55 11.07
CA HIS A 50 -19.76 -32.42 11.60
C HIS A 50 -19.70 -31.65 12.92
N SER A 51 -20.47 -30.57 13.12
CA SER A 51 -20.50 -29.84 14.41
C SER A 51 -21.02 -30.69 15.59
N ALA A 52 -21.94 -31.59 15.33
CA ALA A 52 -22.43 -32.50 16.35
C ALA A 52 -21.45 -33.68 16.58
N ALA A 53 -20.78 -34.14 15.53
CA ALA A 53 -19.70 -35.12 15.63
C ALA A 53 -18.53 -34.55 16.46
N VAL A 54 -18.08 -33.31 16.19
CA VAL A 54 -17.09 -32.60 17.01
C VAL A 54 -17.41 -32.62 18.50
N TRP A 55 -18.67 -32.34 18.87
CA TRP A 55 -19.05 -32.33 20.28
C TRP A 55 -18.93 -33.73 20.91
N MET A 56 -19.33 -34.78 20.20
CA MET A 56 -19.23 -36.17 20.69
C MET A 56 -17.78 -36.68 20.74
N TYR A 57 -16.98 -36.35 19.71
CA TYR A 57 -15.55 -36.70 19.70
C TYR A 57 -14.79 -35.98 20.82
N ASN A 58 -15.08 -34.69 21.11
CA ASN A 58 -14.48 -34.01 22.26
C ASN A 58 -14.80 -34.69 23.60
N LEU A 59 -16.04 -35.13 23.77
CA LEU A 59 -16.40 -35.87 24.99
C LEU A 59 -15.66 -37.21 25.07
N ALA A 60 -15.57 -37.95 23.95
CA ALA A 60 -14.84 -39.21 23.87
C ALA A 60 -13.34 -39.01 24.17
N TYR A 61 -12.73 -38.00 23.58
CA TYR A 61 -11.32 -37.65 23.80
C TYR A 61 -11.02 -37.28 25.25
N GLY A 62 -11.89 -36.48 25.88
CA GLY A 62 -11.77 -36.15 27.30
C GLY A 62 -11.94 -37.36 28.27
N HIS A 63 -12.54 -38.47 27.81
CA HIS A 63 -12.67 -39.73 28.57
C HIS A 63 -11.54 -40.74 28.28
N SER A 64 -10.85 -40.62 27.15
CA SER A 64 -9.86 -41.59 26.71
C SER A 64 -8.50 -41.46 27.37
N GLY A 65 -8.22 -40.28 27.96
CA GLY A 65 -6.90 -40.01 28.52
C GLY A 65 -5.79 -40.23 27.49
N GLU A 66 -5.98 -39.65 26.24
CA GLU A 66 -4.91 -39.57 25.23
C GLU A 66 -4.95 -40.64 24.11
N ASP A 67 -6.13 -41.07 23.70
CA ASP A 67 -6.25 -42.00 22.57
C ASP A 67 -5.98 -41.27 21.23
N GLU A 68 -4.87 -41.65 20.58
CA GLU A 68 -4.38 -41.10 19.31
C GLU A 68 -5.43 -41.16 18.20
N SER A 69 -6.15 -42.28 18.06
CA SER A 69 -7.14 -42.43 16.98
C SER A 69 -8.31 -41.47 17.14
N ILE A 70 -8.71 -41.16 18.37
CA ILE A 70 -9.75 -40.18 18.66
C ILE A 70 -9.27 -38.76 18.40
N ALA A 71 -8.01 -38.47 18.71
CA ALA A 71 -7.41 -37.15 18.39
C ALA A 71 -7.43 -36.86 16.89
N ILE A 72 -7.08 -37.88 16.07
CA ILE A 72 -7.09 -37.77 14.60
C ILE A 72 -8.53 -37.58 14.08
N GLU A 73 -9.49 -38.44 14.52
CA GLU A 73 -10.90 -38.32 14.13
C GLU A 73 -11.48 -36.94 14.53
N LEU A 74 -11.17 -36.46 15.74
CA LEU A 74 -11.61 -35.15 16.24
C LEU A 74 -11.02 -33.99 15.40
N ALA A 75 -9.73 -34.03 15.10
CA ALA A 75 -9.08 -33.05 14.26
C ALA A 75 -9.69 -32.98 12.85
N GLU A 76 -10.00 -34.14 12.26
CA GLU A 76 -10.69 -34.27 10.98
C GLU A 76 -12.09 -33.62 11.01
N GLN A 77 -12.84 -33.77 12.10
CA GLN A 77 -14.13 -33.10 12.23
C GLN A 77 -13.98 -31.58 12.42
N TYR A 78 -12.97 -31.13 13.17
CA TYR A 78 -12.67 -29.68 13.25
C TYR A 78 -12.30 -29.11 11.87
N ARG A 79 -11.51 -29.84 11.09
CA ARG A 79 -11.17 -29.50 9.70
C ARG A 79 -12.42 -29.37 8.83
N SER A 80 -13.33 -30.37 8.90
CA SER A 80 -14.56 -30.42 8.12
C SER A 80 -15.52 -29.24 8.38
N ILE A 81 -15.42 -28.59 9.56
CA ILE A 81 -16.16 -27.36 9.87
C ILE A 81 -15.33 -26.08 9.69
N GLY A 82 -14.16 -26.18 9.07
CA GLY A 82 -13.25 -25.05 8.79
C GLY A 82 -12.51 -24.52 10.02
N ASN A 83 -12.48 -25.25 11.13
CA ASN A 83 -11.79 -24.83 12.36
C ASN A 83 -10.37 -25.42 12.43
N TYR A 84 -9.53 -24.98 11.52
CA TYR A 84 -8.14 -25.45 11.39
C TYR A 84 -7.31 -25.25 12.66
N THR A 85 -7.49 -24.11 13.35
CA THR A 85 -6.76 -23.81 14.59
C THR A 85 -7.02 -24.85 15.70
N LYS A 86 -8.27 -25.32 15.84
CA LYS A 86 -8.60 -26.37 16.82
C LYS A 86 -8.12 -27.74 16.38
N ALA A 87 -8.16 -28.03 15.08
CA ALA A 87 -7.61 -29.26 14.53
C ALA A 87 -6.09 -29.35 14.81
N GLU A 88 -5.35 -28.29 14.51
CA GLU A 88 -3.92 -28.17 14.78
C GLU A 88 -3.61 -28.31 16.28
N TYR A 89 -4.32 -27.59 17.14
CA TYR A 89 -4.17 -27.68 18.59
C TYR A 89 -4.40 -29.10 19.11
N THR A 90 -5.43 -29.81 18.62
CA THR A 90 -5.74 -31.18 19.04
C THR A 90 -4.62 -32.15 18.68
N LEU A 91 -4.11 -32.10 17.45
CA LEU A 91 -3.04 -32.96 16.99
C LEU A 91 -1.70 -32.64 17.69
N SER A 92 -1.39 -31.35 17.86
CA SER A 92 -0.15 -30.92 18.53
C SER A 92 -0.10 -31.34 20.00
N ASN A 93 -1.25 -31.27 20.70
CA ASN A 93 -1.33 -31.79 22.07
C ASN A 93 -1.18 -33.30 22.12
N ALA A 94 -1.86 -34.04 21.23
CA ALA A 94 -1.72 -35.48 21.18
C ALA A 94 -0.27 -35.93 20.89
N ILE A 95 0.44 -35.21 20.03
CA ILE A 95 1.88 -35.43 19.77
C ILE A 95 2.71 -35.18 21.05
N ALA A 96 2.39 -34.10 21.79
CA ALA A 96 3.11 -33.78 23.02
C ALA A 96 2.90 -34.83 24.13
N ASP A 97 1.72 -35.43 24.17
CA ASP A 97 1.35 -36.46 25.17
C ASP A 97 1.87 -37.86 24.81
N GLY A 98 1.85 -38.21 23.51
CA GLY A 98 2.33 -39.50 23.00
C GLY A 98 2.57 -39.47 21.50
N PRO A 99 3.77 -39.11 21.03
CA PRO A 99 4.05 -38.95 19.61
C PRO A 99 3.95 -40.28 18.85
N SER A 100 3.33 -40.26 17.65
CA SER A 100 3.23 -41.39 16.73
C SER A 100 3.33 -40.97 15.28
N ALA A 101 3.65 -41.89 14.38
CA ALA A 101 3.73 -41.63 12.95
C ALA A 101 2.39 -41.14 12.38
N GLU A 102 1.27 -41.72 12.83
CA GLU A 102 -0.07 -41.39 12.40
C GLU A 102 -0.48 -39.95 12.75
N LEU A 103 -0.11 -39.46 13.96
CA LEU A 103 -0.34 -38.07 14.37
C LEU A 103 0.46 -37.08 13.53
N TYR A 104 1.73 -37.39 13.24
CA TYR A 104 2.56 -36.54 12.36
C TYR A 104 2.04 -36.49 10.93
N ILE A 105 1.53 -37.62 10.40
CA ILE A 105 0.89 -37.67 9.07
C ILE A 105 -0.37 -36.79 9.08
N ALA A 106 -1.21 -36.91 10.10
CA ALA A 106 -2.45 -36.14 10.20
C ALA A 106 -2.16 -34.62 10.31
N LEU A 107 -1.16 -34.23 11.11
CA LEU A 107 -0.78 -32.82 11.26
C LEU A 107 -0.12 -32.27 9.99
N SER A 108 0.75 -33.04 9.33
CA SER A 108 1.36 -32.66 8.05
C SER A 108 0.28 -32.43 6.99
N LYS A 109 -0.70 -33.35 6.88
CA LYS A 109 -1.82 -33.19 5.96
C LYS A 109 -2.63 -31.91 6.24
N LEU A 110 -2.86 -31.59 7.52
CA LEU A 110 -3.56 -30.40 7.93
C LEU A 110 -2.80 -29.11 7.53
N TYR A 111 -1.47 -29.12 7.65
CA TYR A 111 -0.62 -28.01 7.20
C TYR A 111 -0.62 -27.87 5.67
N VAL A 112 -0.53 -28.98 4.94
CA VAL A 112 -0.60 -28.97 3.46
C VAL A 112 -1.91 -28.35 3.00
N GLU A 113 -3.05 -28.72 3.58
CA GLU A 113 -4.36 -28.18 3.20
C GLU A 113 -4.51 -26.65 3.50
N GLN A 114 -3.71 -26.13 4.41
CA GLN A 114 -3.66 -24.69 4.73
C GLN A 114 -2.57 -23.94 3.96
N ASP A 115 -1.91 -24.60 3.01
CA ASP A 115 -0.73 -24.08 2.31
C ASP A 115 0.43 -23.67 3.24
N LYS A 116 0.55 -24.33 4.39
CA LYS A 116 1.63 -24.16 5.37
C LYS A 116 2.72 -25.22 5.16
N LEU A 117 3.26 -25.28 3.93
CA LEU A 117 4.20 -26.35 3.58
C LEU A 117 5.50 -26.27 4.39
N LEU A 118 5.97 -25.06 4.70
CA LEU A 118 7.17 -24.87 5.51
C LEU A 118 6.98 -25.38 6.94
N ASP A 119 5.82 -25.10 7.56
CA ASP A 119 5.49 -25.60 8.91
C ASP A 119 5.46 -27.14 8.93
N ALA A 120 4.94 -27.76 7.87
CA ALA A 120 4.93 -29.22 7.73
C ALA A 120 6.37 -29.79 7.61
N VAL A 121 7.24 -29.16 6.81
CA VAL A 121 8.65 -29.55 6.69
C VAL A 121 9.36 -29.42 8.03
N GLU A 122 9.28 -28.25 8.66
CA GLU A 122 9.94 -27.98 9.95
C GLU A 122 9.49 -28.94 11.05
N MET A 123 8.20 -29.27 11.09
CA MET A 123 7.64 -30.23 12.04
C MET A 123 8.25 -31.62 11.83
N LEU A 124 8.28 -32.12 10.58
CA LEU A 124 8.80 -33.44 10.24
C LEU A 124 10.31 -33.55 10.46
N ASP A 125 11.06 -32.47 10.17
CA ASP A 125 12.52 -32.44 10.32
C ASP A 125 12.98 -32.35 11.78
N ARG A 126 12.08 -31.96 12.71
CA ARG A 126 12.36 -31.91 14.16
C ARG A 126 12.08 -33.22 14.91
N ILE A 127 11.63 -34.28 14.22
CA ILE A 127 11.36 -35.57 14.86
C ILE A 127 12.67 -36.24 15.23
N ASP A 128 12.92 -36.45 16.53
CA ASP A 128 14.13 -37.11 17.04
C ASP A 128 13.93 -38.60 17.36
N ASP A 129 12.69 -39.09 17.42
CA ASP A 129 12.39 -40.49 17.74
C ASP A 129 12.68 -41.41 16.56
N ALA A 130 13.69 -42.26 16.70
CA ALA A 130 14.13 -43.20 15.65
C ALA A 130 13.05 -44.20 15.25
N SER A 131 12.13 -44.57 16.15
CA SER A 131 11.07 -45.52 15.83
C SER A 131 9.97 -44.90 14.98
N ILE A 132 9.67 -43.61 15.21
CA ILE A 132 8.72 -42.83 14.41
C ILE A 132 9.35 -42.54 13.03
N LEU A 133 10.61 -42.09 13.00
CA LEU A 133 11.33 -41.86 11.74
C LEU A 133 11.34 -43.09 10.86
N ALA A 134 11.63 -44.28 11.41
CA ALA A 134 11.62 -45.52 10.66
C ALA A 134 10.24 -45.89 10.07
N GLN A 135 9.14 -45.40 10.66
CA GLN A 135 7.80 -45.61 10.14
C GLN A 135 7.44 -44.57 9.07
N LEU A 136 7.92 -43.32 9.23
CA LEU A 136 7.66 -42.24 8.29
C LEU A 136 8.53 -42.25 7.04
N GLU A 137 9.80 -42.71 7.15
CA GLU A 137 10.78 -42.74 6.06
C GLU A 137 10.27 -43.43 4.77
N PRO A 138 9.61 -44.61 4.81
CA PRO A 138 9.11 -45.25 3.58
C PRO A 138 7.86 -44.57 3.00
N LEU A 139 7.22 -43.64 3.75
CA LEU A 139 5.98 -42.95 3.39
C LEU A 139 6.22 -41.49 2.99
N ARG A 140 7.33 -40.90 3.44
CA ARG A 140 7.73 -39.54 3.16
C ARG A 140 8.45 -39.45 1.82
N PRO A 141 8.11 -38.52 0.91
CA PRO A 141 8.88 -38.33 -0.32
C PRO A 141 10.32 -37.97 -0.02
N ASP A 142 11.25 -38.47 -0.84
CA ASP A 142 12.63 -38.00 -0.85
C ASP A 142 12.72 -36.55 -1.28
N ALA A 143 13.76 -35.84 -0.83
CA ALA A 143 14.04 -34.50 -1.30
C ALA A 143 14.19 -34.46 -2.83
N PRO A 144 13.57 -33.50 -3.53
CA PRO A 144 13.74 -33.38 -4.98
C PRO A 144 15.20 -33.19 -5.39
N VAL A 145 15.59 -33.79 -6.51
CA VAL A 145 16.93 -33.65 -7.09
C VAL A 145 16.87 -32.65 -8.24
N ILE A 146 17.71 -31.60 -8.16
CA ILE A 146 17.82 -30.58 -9.19
C ILE A 146 19.11 -30.77 -9.97
N THR A 147 19.02 -30.81 -11.30
CA THR A 147 20.13 -30.96 -12.21
C THR A 147 20.12 -29.88 -13.28
N PRO A 148 21.25 -29.22 -13.59
CA PRO A 148 22.55 -29.34 -12.94
C PRO A 148 22.58 -28.83 -11.50
N GLU A 149 23.62 -29.16 -10.73
CA GLU A 149 23.79 -28.72 -9.33
C GLU A 149 23.91 -27.20 -9.23
N SER A 150 23.72 -26.68 -8.01
CA SER A 150 23.92 -25.24 -7.72
C SER A 150 25.34 -24.80 -8.08
N GLY A 151 25.44 -23.57 -8.63
CA GLY A 151 26.75 -23.06 -9.03
C GLY A 151 26.70 -21.89 -10.01
N PHE A 152 27.88 -21.57 -10.54
CA PHE A 152 28.09 -20.51 -11.51
C PHE A 152 28.09 -21.10 -12.93
N TYR A 153 27.30 -20.49 -13.83
CA TYR A 153 27.13 -20.93 -15.21
C TYR A 153 27.31 -19.73 -16.16
N ASN A 154 28.16 -19.94 -17.17
CA ASN A 154 28.45 -18.91 -18.19
C ASN A 154 27.59 -19.07 -19.47
N GLN A 155 26.48 -19.75 -19.36
CA GLN A 155 25.45 -19.87 -20.41
C GLN A 155 24.12 -20.16 -19.77
N TYR A 156 23.04 -19.89 -20.48
CA TYR A 156 21.67 -20.24 -20.02
C TYR A 156 21.61 -21.73 -19.72
N ILE A 157 21.01 -22.07 -18.60
CA ILE A 157 20.83 -23.45 -18.17
C ILE A 157 19.35 -23.77 -18.05
N GLN A 158 19.04 -25.00 -18.40
CA GLN A 158 17.74 -25.60 -18.22
C GLN A 158 17.82 -26.59 -17.07
N LEU A 159 16.99 -26.34 -16.03
CA LEU A 159 16.94 -27.22 -14.89
C LEU A 159 16.00 -28.40 -15.16
N GLN A 160 16.43 -29.58 -14.78
CA GLN A 160 15.60 -30.77 -14.66
C GLN A 160 15.43 -31.04 -13.16
N ILE A 161 14.18 -31.07 -12.70
CA ILE A 161 13.86 -31.28 -11.29
C ILE A 161 13.03 -32.56 -11.20
N GLN A 162 13.51 -33.51 -10.42
CA GLN A 162 12.90 -34.83 -10.29
C GLN A 162 12.61 -35.13 -8.81
N SER A 163 11.48 -35.76 -8.57
CA SER A 163 11.10 -36.32 -7.29
C SER A 163 10.78 -37.79 -7.44
N GLY A 164 11.13 -38.60 -6.45
CA GLY A 164 10.81 -40.03 -6.43
C GLY A 164 9.35 -40.34 -6.30
N SER A 165 8.58 -39.49 -5.62
CA SER A 165 7.13 -39.64 -5.38
C SER A 165 6.46 -38.30 -5.03
N GLY A 166 5.12 -38.27 -5.14
CA GLY A 166 4.32 -37.10 -4.79
C GLY A 166 4.24 -36.05 -5.90
N THR A 167 3.51 -34.99 -5.63
CA THR A 167 3.35 -33.83 -6.51
C THR A 167 4.46 -32.82 -6.23
N LEU A 168 5.22 -32.45 -7.27
CA LEU A 168 6.38 -31.56 -7.16
C LEU A 168 5.95 -30.09 -7.34
N TYR A 169 6.36 -29.23 -6.42
CA TYR A 169 6.20 -27.78 -6.45
C TYR A 169 7.57 -27.10 -6.46
N VAL A 170 7.74 -26.09 -7.31
CA VAL A 170 9.02 -25.41 -7.55
C VAL A 170 8.80 -23.91 -7.67
N THR A 171 9.69 -23.14 -7.04
CA THR A 171 9.77 -21.69 -7.22
C THR A 171 11.19 -21.26 -7.59
N SER A 172 11.31 -20.14 -8.27
CA SER A 172 12.59 -19.53 -8.65
C SER A 172 12.63 -18.01 -8.39
N ASP A 173 11.64 -17.50 -7.68
CA ASP A 173 11.48 -16.07 -7.35
C ASP A 173 11.90 -15.72 -5.91
N GLY A 174 12.51 -16.68 -5.20
CA GLY A 174 12.91 -16.51 -3.80
C GLY A 174 11.83 -16.83 -2.78
N THR A 175 10.61 -17.16 -3.20
CA THR A 175 9.52 -17.58 -2.30
C THR A 175 9.55 -19.09 -2.07
N TYR A 176 8.95 -19.54 -0.96
CA TYR A 176 8.75 -20.98 -0.75
C TYR A 176 7.61 -21.50 -1.63
N PRO A 177 7.70 -22.77 -2.12
CA PRO A 177 6.62 -23.40 -2.87
C PRO A 177 5.30 -23.44 -2.12
N SER A 178 4.19 -23.31 -2.86
CA SER A 178 2.81 -23.32 -2.40
C SER A 178 1.99 -24.33 -3.19
N ILE A 179 0.99 -24.99 -2.58
CA ILE A 179 0.05 -25.86 -3.30
C ILE A 179 -0.96 -25.08 -4.14
N GLU A 180 -1.07 -23.77 -3.95
CA GLU A 180 -1.90 -22.89 -4.79
C GLU A 180 -1.28 -22.63 -6.16
N GLN A 181 0.02 -22.92 -6.31
CA GLN A 181 0.72 -22.85 -7.59
C GLN A 181 0.42 -24.09 -8.44
N GLU A 182 0.59 -23.93 -9.78
CA GLU A 182 0.55 -25.09 -10.65
C GLU A 182 1.72 -26.04 -10.32
N PRO A 183 1.48 -27.36 -10.25
CA PRO A 183 2.53 -28.33 -10.07
C PRO A 183 3.61 -28.20 -11.15
N TYR A 184 4.86 -28.46 -10.79
CA TYR A 184 5.96 -28.38 -11.74
C TYR A 184 5.77 -29.33 -12.94
N GLY A 185 5.70 -28.74 -14.14
CA GLY A 185 5.31 -29.45 -15.38
C GLY A 185 6.47 -29.88 -16.26
N GLY A 186 7.75 -29.62 -15.89
CA GLY A 186 8.85 -30.14 -16.68
C GLY A 186 10.11 -29.28 -16.73
N GLU A 187 10.19 -28.26 -17.55
CA GLU A 187 11.45 -27.56 -17.82
C GLU A 187 11.43 -26.16 -17.19
N LEU A 188 12.50 -25.79 -16.46
CA LEU A 188 12.72 -24.46 -15.93
C LEU A 188 14.03 -23.90 -16.50
N THR A 189 13.94 -22.90 -17.36
CA THR A 189 15.11 -22.17 -17.85
C THR A 189 15.38 -20.99 -16.93
N LEU A 190 16.61 -20.91 -16.40
CA LEU A 190 16.97 -19.79 -15.53
C LEU A 190 17.38 -18.56 -16.35
N PRO A 191 16.89 -17.37 -15.98
CA PRO A 191 17.36 -16.11 -16.55
C PRO A 191 18.82 -15.84 -16.15
N ALA A 192 19.43 -14.85 -16.77
CA ALA A 192 20.72 -14.33 -16.31
C ALA A 192 20.53 -13.63 -14.96
N GLY A 193 21.51 -13.78 -14.07
CA GLY A 193 21.48 -13.24 -12.71
C GLY A 193 21.58 -14.32 -11.65
N GLU A 194 21.34 -13.92 -10.42
CA GLU A 194 21.29 -14.83 -9.27
C GLU A 194 19.85 -15.31 -9.06
N THR A 195 19.69 -16.62 -8.99
CA THR A 195 18.39 -17.26 -8.77
C THR A 195 18.50 -18.31 -7.68
N THR A 196 17.62 -18.29 -6.71
CA THR A 196 17.45 -19.36 -5.73
C THR A 196 16.21 -20.16 -6.08
N VAL A 197 16.40 -21.45 -6.32
CA VAL A 197 15.33 -22.40 -6.65
C VAL A 197 15.00 -23.20 -5.40
N TYR A 198 13.71 -23.23 -5.04
CA TYR A 198 13.17 -24.07 -3.99
C TYR A 198 12.33 -25.17 -4.63
N ALA A 199 12.49 -26.40 -4.17
CA ALA A 199 11.70 -27.53 -4.64
C ALA A 199 11.30 -28.43 -3.47
N LEU A 200 10.05 -28.85 -3.44
CA LEU A 200 9.55 -29.85 -2.50
C LEU A 200 8.45 -30.70 -3.15
N SER A 201 8.22 -31.88 -2.59
CA SER A 201 7.16 -32.81 -3.03
C SER A 201 6.14 -33.03 -1.92
N VAL A 202 4.88 -33.14 -2.32
CA VAL A 202 3.76 -33.45 -1.43
C VAL A 202 3.21 -34.81 -1.85
N ALA A 203 3.23 -35.79 -0.93
CA ALA A 203 2.67 -37.11 -1.15
C ALA A 203 1.14 -37.12 -0.99
N GLU A 204 0.46 -38.13 -1.53
CA GLU A 204 -1.01 -38.30 -1.41
C GLU A 204 -1.46 -38.45 0.06
N ASN A 205 -0.61 -38.98 0.94
CA ASN A 205 -0.86 -39.10 2.37
C ASN A 205 -0.70 -37.79 3.14
N GLY A 206 -0.28 -36.70 2.48
CA GLY A 206 -0.07 -35.37 3.06
C GLY A 206 1.31 -35.16 3.69
N LEU A 207 2.23 -36.12 3.59
CA LEU A 207 3.63 -35.91 3.98
C LEU A 207 4.35 -35.06 2.94
N VAL A 208 5.22 -34.18 3.40
CA VAL A 208 6.06 -33.34 2.56
C VAL A 208 7.52 -33.80 2.60
N SER A 209 8.22 -33.71 1.46
CA SER A 209 9.66 -33.97 1.41
C SER A 209 10.44 -32.92 2.21
N PRO A 210 11.73 -33.16 2.52
CA PRO A 210 12.64 -32.05 2.79
C PRO A 210 12.67 -31.08 1.61
N VAL A 211 12.94 -29.80 1.87
CA VAL A 211 13.09 -28.79 0.81
C VAL A 211 14.47 -28.87 0.20
N THR A 212 14.55 -28.97 -1.12
CA THR A 212 15.80 -28.76 -1.84
C THR A 212 15.95 -27.30 -2.20
N ILE A 213 17.07 -26.69 -1.82
CA ILE A 213 17.40 -25.29 -2.08
C ILE A 213 18.68 -25.23 -2.89
N CYS A 214 18.62 -24.65 -4.09
CA CYS A 214 19.76 -24.51 -4.98
C CYS A 214 19.93 -23.07 -5.44
N GLY A 215 21.13 -22.51 -5.24
CA GLY A 215 21.49 -21.18 -5.72
C GLY A 215 22.25 -21.27 -7.04
N TYR A 216 21.86 -20.47 -8.02
CA TYR A 216 22.48 -20.39 -9.33
C TYR A 216 22.88 -18.96 -9.64
N THR A 217 24.04 -18.78 -10.24
CA THR A 217 24.47 -17.54 -10.87
C THR A 217 24.68 -17.82 -12.36
N VAL A 218 23.73 -17.37 -13.17
CA VAL A 218 23.77 -17.55 -14.62
C VAL A 218 24.27 -16.27 -15.28
N VAL A 219 25.43 -16.34 -15.91
CA VAL A 219 26.08 -15.19 -16.54
C VAL A 219 25.61 -14.97 -17.98
N GLY A 220 24.84 -15.87 -18.56
CA GLY A 220 24.40 -15.83 -19.96
C GLY A 220 25.56 -15.95 -20.96
N VAL A 221 25.27 -15.74 -22.24
CA VAL A 221 26.32 -15.75 -23.28
C VAL A 221 27.05 -14.42 -23.26
N ILE A 222 28.34 -14.42 -22.95
CA ILE A 222 29.20 -13.26 -22.98
C ILE A 222 29.72 -13.07 -24.41
N GLU A 223 29.24 -12.03 -25.07
CA GLU A 223 29.67 -11.69 -26.43
C GLU A 223 29.85 -10.16 -26.58
N PRO A 224 30.69 -9.73 -27.54
CA PRO A 224 30.83 -8.29 -27.81
C PRO A 224 29.50 -7.67 -28.25
N VAL A 225 29.14 -6.55 -27.63
CA VAL A 225 27.94 -5.81 -28.02
C VAL A 225 28.23 -4.94 -29.23
N THR A 226 27.35 -4.98 -30.22
CA THR A 226 27.32 -4.03 -31.33
C THR A 226 26.12 -3.12 -31.15
N PHE A 227 26.36 -1.91 -30.68
CA PHE A 227 25.30 -0.93 -30.44
C PHE A 227 24.65 -0.49 -31.75
N GLN A 228 23.33 -0.33 -31.71
CA GLN A 228 22.53 0.20 -32.82
C GLN A 228 22.45 1.73 -32.76
N ASP A 229 22.64 2.32 -31.56
CA ASP A 229 22.60 3.75 -31.32
C ASP A 229 23.91 4.25 -30.68
N ALA A 230 24.62 5.11 -31.37
CA ALA A 230 25.92 5.61 -30.91
C ALA A 230 25.81 6.51 -29.67
N ALA A 231 24.67 7.17 -29.44
CA ALA A 231 24.48 7.99 -28.26
C ALA A 231 24.24 7.08 -27.01
N VAL A 232 23.51 5.98 -27.19
CA VAL A 232 23.34 4.96 -26.14
C VAL A 232 24.67 4.30 -25.80
N GLU A 233 25.50 3.97 -26.82
CA GLU A 233 26.85 3.45 -26.59
C GLU A 233 27.70 4.42 -25.78
N ALA A 234 27.74 5.70 -26.17
CA ALA A 234 28.55 6.72 -25.49
C ALA A 234 28.12 6.87 -24.02
N ALA A 235 26.81 6.91 -23.74
CA ALA A 235 26.30 6.98 -22.38
C ALA A 235 26.62 5.70 -21.57
N ALA A 236 26.50 4.52 -22.17
CA ALA A 236 26.87 3.27 -21.52
C ALA A 236 28.36 3.24 -21.16
N ARG A 237 29.24 3.72 -22.05
CA ARG A 237 30.68 3.87 -21.78
C ARG A 237 30.97 4.80 -20.63
N GLU A 238 30.25 5.91 -20.55
CA GLU A 238 30.38 6.88 -19.46
C GLU A 238 30.01 6.24 -18.11
N VAL A 239 28.88 5.56 -18.05
CA VAL A 239 28.43 4.86 -16.84
C VAL A 239 29.42 3.77 -16.40
N LEU A 240 29.97 3.01 -17.36
CA LEU A 240 30.95 1.94 -17.11
C LEU A 240 32.36 2.48 -16.83
N GLY A 241 32.64 3.76 -17.12
CA GLY A 241 33.99 4.33 -17.05
C GLY A 241 34.94 3.77 -18.11
N PHE A 242 34.42 3.34 -19.27
CA PHE A 242 35.19 2.72 -20.34
C PHE A 242 35.69 3.76 -21.34
N ARG A 243 36.88 3.52 -21.92
CA ARG A 243 37.43 4.32 -23.00
C ARG A 243 36.86 3.88 -24.35
N ASP A 244 36.99 4.74 -25.38
CA ASP A 244 36.42 4.50 -26.70
C ASP A 244 36.89 3.19 -27.36
N GLU A 245 38.12 2.75 -27.10
CA GLU A 245 38.68 1.52 -27.69
C GLU A 245 38.34 0.25 -26.91
N THR A 246 37.70 0.37 -25.72
CA THR A 246 37.33 -0.79 -24.89
C THR A 246 36.15 -1.53 -25.52
N ILE A 247 36.30 -2.81 -25.78
CA ILE A 247 35.17 -3.63 -26.22
C ILE A 247 34.21 -3.81 -25.05
N ILE A 248 32.94 -3.48 -25.27
CA ILE A 248 31.87 -3.72 -24.31
C ILE A 248 31.30 -5.12 -24.58
N TYR A 249 31.21 -5.93 -23.55
CA TYR A 249 30.56 -7.23 -23.59
C TYR A 249 29.17 -7.16 -22.92
N THR A 250 28.31 -8.11 -23.22
CA THR A 250 26.94 -8.18 -22.67
C THR A 250 26.91 -8.11 -21.14
N ASN A 251 27.83 -8.81 -20.47
CA ASN A 251 27.94 -8.82 -19.01
C ASN A 251 28.42 -7.51 -18.39
N ASP A 252 29.11 -6.65 -19.13
CA ASP A 252 29.47 -5.32 -18.63
C ASP A 252 28.20 -4.47 -18.42
N LEU A 253 27.24 -4.58 -19.35
CA LEU A 253 25.95 -3.87 -19.30
C LEU A 253 25.02 -4.37 -18.19
N TRP A 254 25.22 -5.58 -17.68
CA TRP A 254 24.44 -6.10 -16.55
C TRP A 254 24.75 -5.42 -15.21
N SER A 255 25.86 -4.70 -15.11
CA SER A 255 26.19 -3.90 -13.94
C SER A 255 25.42 -2.59 -13.85
N ILE A 256 24.76 -2.19 -14.96
CA ILE A 256 24.01 -0.93 -15.04
C ILE A 256 22.61 -1.14 -14.44
N THR A 257 22.35 -0.47 -13.33
CA THR A 257 21.06 -0.47 -12.63
C THR A 257 20.26 0.81 -12.86
N ASP A 258 20.93 1.88 -13.27
CA ASP A 258 20.35 3.19 -13.48
C ASP A 258 20.85 3.74 -14.79
N PHE A 259 19.95 4.15 -15.66
CA PHE A 259 20.32 4.67 -16.96
C PHE A 259 19.41 5.81 -17.42
N ALA A 260 20.02 6.88 -17.91
CA ALA A 260 19.31 7.96 -18.58
C ALA A 260 19.69 7.94 -20.06
N ILE A 261 18.69 7.84 -20.93
CA ILE A 261 18.90 7.86 -22.38
C ILE A 261 19.29 9.28 -22.80
N PRO A 262 20.36 9.43 -23.58
CA PRO A 262 20.72 10.73 -24.16
C PRO A 262 19.61 11.30 -25.05
N VAL A 263 19.43 12.62 -25.03
CA VAL A 263 18.36 13.32 -25.78
C VAL A 263 18.46 13.20 -27.30
N ASP A 264 19.61 12.81 -27.82
CA ASP A 264 19.90 12.58 -29.24
C ASP A 264 19.77 11.12 -29.67
N ALA A 265 19.59 10.17 -28.74
CA ALA A 265 19.34 8.77 -29.05
C ALA A 265 18.04 8.59 -29.85
N GLN A 266 18.10 7.76 -30.89
CA GLN A 266 16.97 7.48 -31.80
C GLN A 266 16.42 6.07 -31.67
N ASN A 267 17.21 5.15 -31.10
CA ASN A 267 16.88 3.74 -30.96
C ASN A 267 17.21 3.26 -29.54
N TYR A 268 16.28 2.57 -28.91
CA TYR A 268 16.39 2.10 -27.51
C TYR A 268 16.57 0.59 -27.40
N GLN A 269 16.73 -0.12 -28.53
CA GLN A 269 16.84 -1.58 -28.57
C GLN A 269 18.07 -2.10 -27.81
N ASP A 270 19.15 -1.30 -27.75
CA ASP A 270 20.38 -1.65 -27.03
C ASP A 270 20.17 -1.82 -25.51
N LEU A 271 19.10 -1.22 -24.95
CA LEU A 271 18.74 -1.39 -23.54
C LEU A 271 18.38 -2.83 -23.18
N THR A 272 18.01 -3.66 -24.15
CA THR A 272 17.74 -5.10 -23.92
C THR A 272 18.93 -5.86 -23.35
N TYR A 273 20.13 -5.31 -23.47
CA TYR A 273 21.34 -5.86 -22.85
C TYR A 273 21.48 -5.47 -21.36
N MET A 274 20.76 -4.45 -20.88
CA MET A 274 20.84 -3.93 -19.50
C MET A 274 19.82 -4.63 -18.60
N ILE A 275 19.85 -5.94 -18.53
CA ILE A 275 18.80 -6.80 -17.92
C ILE A 275 18.58 -6.55 -16.42
N ASN A 276 19.55 -5.95 -15.71
CA ASN A 276 19.43 -5.61 -14.29
C ASN A 276 19.03 -4.14 -14.06
N LEU A 277 18.59 -3.45 -15.13
CA LEU A 277 18.17 -2.07 -15.02
C LEU A 277 16.95 -1.93 -14.11
N LYS A 278 17.06 -1.07 -13.11
CA LYS A 278 16.01 -0.74 -12.14
C LYS A 278 15.37 0.61 -12.41
N ARG A 279 16.14 1.59 -12.83
CA ARG A 279 15.66 2.94 -13.09
C ARG A 279 16.05 3.40 -14.49
N LEU A 280 15.05 3.77 -15.28
CA LEU A 280 15.23 4.24 -16.66
C LEU A 280 14.59 5.61 -16.85
N GLU A 281 15.35 6.56 -17.35
CA GLU A 281 14.87 7.89 -17.72
C GLU A 281 15.05 8.12 -19.22
N ILE A 282 13.99 8.56 -19.90
CA ILE A 282 13.95 8.86 -21.34
C ILE A 282 13.44 10.29 -21.52
N PRO A 283 14.29 11.31 -21.32
CA PRO A 283 13.90 12.70 -21.50
C PRO A 283 13.78 13.02 -23.00
N TYR A 284 12.72 13.72 -23.38
CA TYR A 284 12.47 14.12 -24.76
C TYR A 284 12.55 12.96 -25.76
N ALA A 285 11.85 11.86 -25.44
CA ALA A 285 11.88 10.63 -26.22
C ALA A 285 11.70 10.87 -27.72
N LYS A 286 12.51 10.21 -28.56
CA LYS A 286 12.48 10.32 -30.03
C LYS A 286 11.80 9.10 -30.66
N SER A 287 11.83 7.95 -30.01
CA SER A 287 11.15 6.73 -30.45
C SER A 287 9.92 6.47 -29.60
N GLY A 288 8.82 6.11 -30.23
CA GLY A 288 7.61 5.66 -29.57
C GLY A 288 7.52 4.14 -29.43
N ASP A 289 8.57 3.41 -29.75
CA ASP A 289 8.65 1.95 -29.58
C ASP A 289 9.31 1.61 -28.25
N PHE A 290 8.53 0.98 -27.37
CA PHE A 290 8.95 0.55 -26.03
C PHE A 290 9.02 -0.99 -25.90
N ALA A 291 9.07 -1.72 -27.01
CA ALA A 291 9.13 -3.18 -27.02
C ALA A 291 10.33 -3.75 -26.22
N PHE A 292 11.44 -2.99 -26.15
CA PHE A 292 12.63 -3.34 -25.36
C PHE A 292 12.34 -3.52 -23.87
N LEU A 293 11.28 -2.88 -23.32
CA LEU A 293 10.90 -3.02 -21.91
C LEU A 293 10.60 -4.47 -21.51
N SER A 294 10.18 -5.31 -22.46
CA SER A 294 9.91 -6.73 -22.21
C SER A 294 11.16 -7.52 -21.78
N ALA A 295 12.36 -6.99 -22.02
CA ALA A 295 13.62 -7.59 -21.57
C ALA A 295 14.09 -7.07 -20.20
N LEU A 296 13.44 -6.02 -19.66
CA LEU A 296 13.83 -5.35 -18.43
C LEU A 296 12.93 -5.78 -17.25
N GLU A 297 12.98 -7.07 -16.90
CA GLU A 297 12.10 -7.67 -15.89
C GLU A 297 12.29 -7.06 -14.48
N ASN A 298 13.45 -6.43 -14.23
CA ASN A 298 13.82 -5.83 -12.95
C ASN A 298 13.52 -4.33 -12.88
N LEU A 299 12.84 -3.74 -13.89
CA LEU A 299 12.62 -2.31 -13.97
C LEU A 299 11.58 -1.86 -12.94
N GLU A 300 12.01 -1.08 -11.97
CA GLU A 300 11.20 -0.54 -10.86
C GLU A 300 10.68 0.88 -11.14
N SER A 301 11.45 1.70 -11.86
CA SER A 301 11.11 3.10 -12.14
C SER A 301 11.33 3.45 -13.61
N LEU A 302 10.30 4.01 -14.25
CA LEU A 302 10.34 4.48 -15.63
C LEU A 302 9.88 5.93 -15.72
N LYS A 303 10.73 6.78 -16.31
CA LYS A 303 10.37 8.17 -16.67
C LYS A 303 10.45 8.34 -18.18
N VAL A 304 9.37 8.82 -18.79
CA VAL A 304 9.32 9.20 -20.21
C VAL A 304 8.66 10.56 -20.33
N SER A 305 9.23 11.46 -21.10
CA SER A 305 8.66 12.79 -21.32
C SER A 305 8.90 13.29 -22.74
N GLY A 306 8.15 14.31 -23.14
CA GLY A 306 8.38 15.06 -24.38
C GLY A 306 8.00 14.35 -25.68
N ILE A 307 7.18 13.29 -25.61
CA ILE A 307 6.65 12.56 -26.77
C ILE A 307 5.16 12.26 -26.59
N ALA A 308 4.40 12.39 -27.68
CA ALA A 308 3.03 11.89 -27.71
C ALA A 308 3.05 10.34 -27.76
N LEU A 309 2.64 9.68 -26.67
CA LEU A 309 2.60 8.23 -26.59
C LEU A 309 1.38 7.64 -27.33
N SER A 310 1.66 6.69 -28.21
CA SER A 310 0.62 5.92 -28.89
C SER A 310 -0.05 4.92 -27.93
N ALA A 311 -1.23 4.39 -28.33
CA ALA A 311 -1.88 3.34 -27.57
C ALA A 311 -1.04 2.05 -27.45
N ASP A 312 -0.21 1.75 -28.47
CA ASP A 312 0.67 0.59 -28.46
C ASP A 312 1.88 0.84 -27.54
N ALA A 313 2.45 2.05 -27.54
CA ALA A 313 3.49 2.44 -26.57
C ALA A 313 3.00 2.29 -25.12
N LEU A 314 1.79 2.79 -24.83
CA LEU A 314 1.19 2.63 -23.49
C LEU A 314 0.91 1.17 -23.12
N LYS A 315 0.58 0.30 -24.07
CA LYS A 315 0.44 -1.15 -23.82
C LYS A 315 1.78 -1.80 -23.50
N GLN A 316 2.85 -1.42 -24.21
CA GLN A 316 4.21 -1.91 -23.96
C GLN A 316 4.66 -1.48 -22.55
N ILE A 317 4.45 -0.23 -22.17
CA ILE A 317 4.72 0.28 -20.81
C ILE A 317 3.85 -0.45 -19.78
N GLY A 318 2.55 -0.61 -20.04
CA GLY A 318 1.61 -1.28 -19.13
C GLY A 318 1.83 -2.80 -18.97
N ALA A 319 2.67 -3.40 -19.82
CA ALA A 319 3.09 -4.79 -19.68
C ALA A 319 4.30 -4.98 -18.73
N THR A 320 4.96 -3.89 -18.31
CA THR A 320 6.12 -3.92 -17.40
C THR A 320 5.62 -3.95 -15.94
N ILE A 321 5.14 -5.09 -15.51
CA ILE A 321 4.42 -5.27 -14.23
C ILE A 321 5.27 -5.06 -12.99
N SER A 322 6.61 -5.05 -13.11
CA SER A 322 7.58 -4.78 -12.03
C SER A 322 7.64 -3.30 -11.61
N LEU A 323 7.00 -2.38 -12.37
CA LEU A 323 7.06 -0.94 -12.11
C LEU A 323 6.40 -0.56 -10.78
N GLN A 324 7.17 0.14 -9.96
CA GLN A 324 6.74 0.79 -8.72
C GLN A 324 6.56 2.30 -8.91
N GLU A 325 7.30 2.90 -9.84
CA GLU A 325 7.23 4.32 -10.16
C GLU A 325 7.10 4.53 -11.67
N LEU A 326 6.11 5.33 -12.07
CA LEU A 326 5.87 5.65 -13.47
C LEU A 326 5.64 7.15 -13.64
N TYR A 327 6.48 7.79 -14.45
CA TYR A 327 6.39 9.22 -14.74
C TYR A 327 6.23 9.41 -16.27
N LEU A 328 5.07 9.89 -16.68
CA LEU A 328 4.69 10.16 -18.07
C LEU A 328 4.13 11.60 -18.22
N PRO A 329 4.86 12.65 -17.77
CA PRO A 329 4.38 14.02 -17.94
C PRO A 329 4.50 14.45 -19.42
N GLU A 330 3.57 15.30 -19.89
CA GLU A 330 3.63 15.91 -21.22
C GLU A 330 3.65 14.89 -22.38
N CYS A 331 2.96 13.75 -22.19
CA CYS A 331 2.94 12.64 -23.16
C CYS A 331 1.66 12.58 -24.02
N SER A 332 0.84 13.65 -24.01
CA SER A 332 -0.42 13.74 -24.76
C SER A 332 -1.38 12.55 -24.51
N ILE A 333 -1.37 11.99 -23.33
CA ILE A 333 -2.15 10.81 -22.94
C ILE A 333 -3.61 11.23 -22.68
N SER A 334 -4.56 10.55 -23.32
CA SER A 334 -6.00 10.74 -23.07
C SER A 334 -6.67 9.55 -22.39
N THR A 335 -6.05 8.37 -22.43
CA THR A 335 -6.52 7.16 -21.75
C THR A 335 -5.38 6.40 -21.12
N ILE A 336 -5.60 5.95 -19.89
CA ILE A 336 -4.66 5.16 -19.08
C ILE A 336 -5.11 3.71 -18.91
N ALA A 337 -6.10 3.25 -19.72
CA ALA A 337 -6.59 1.88 -19.65
C ALA A 337 -5.49 0.80 -19.73
N PRO A 338 -4.44 0.95 -20.57
CA PRO A 338 -3.35 -0.03 -20.61
C PRO A 338 -2.54 -0.16 -19.32
N LEU A 339 -2.59 0.82 -18.41
CA LEU A 339 -1.81 0.82 -17.17
C LEU A 339 -2.50 0.10 -16.00
N SER A 340 -3.73 -0.38 -16.18
CA SER A 340 -4.54 -0.99 -15.11
C SER A 340 -3.97 -2.29 -14.52
N GLY A 341 -2.98 -2.90 -15.16
CA GLY A 341 -2.28 -4.12 -14.69
C GLY A 341 -1.05 -3.87 -13.81
N LEU A 342 -0.65 -2.62 -13.60
CA LEU A 342 0.57 -2.27 -12.86
C LEU A 342 0.34 -2.27 -11.34
N HIS A 343 0.04 -3.44 -10.77
CA HIS A 343 -0.38 -3.57 -9.37
C HIS A 343 0.71 -3.23 -8.34
N GLU A 344 1.99 -3.28 -8.72
CA GLU A 344 3.11 -2.90 -7.85
C GLU A 344 3.33 -1.38 -7.77
N LEU A 345 2.57 -0.59 -8.55
CA LEU A 345 2.77 0.85 -8.66
C LEU A 345 2.44 1.56 -7.35
N ARG A 346 3.41 2.38 -6.87
CA ARG A 346 3.30 3.25 -5.70
C ARG A 346 3.20 4.72 -6.08
N THR A 347 3.92 5.12 -7.12
CA THR A 347 3.91 6.50 -7.60
C THR A 347 3.57 6.55 -9.08
N ILE A 348 2.61 7.39 -9.43
CA ILE A 348 2.30 7.70 -10.81
C ILE A 348 2.24 9.21 -11.04
N ASN A 349 3.01 9.70 -12.02
CA ASN A 349 2.95 11.09 -12.47
C ASN A 349 2.47 11.14 -13.91
N LEU A 350 1.34 11.76 -14.11
CA LEU A 350 0.66 11.94 -15.40
C LEU A 350 0.37 13.43 -15.67
N ASN A 351 1.15 14.34 -15.09
CA ASN A 351 0.95 15.78 -15.25
C ASN A 351 0.99 16.22 -16.71
N ASN A 352 0.27 17.28 -17.04
CA ASN A 352 0.26 17.88 -18.40
C ASN A 352 -0.15 16.88 -19.49
N ASN A 353 -1.29 16.20 -19.29
CA ASN A 353 -1.90 15.28 -20.26
C ASN A 353 -3.35 15.68 -20.55
N SER A 354 -4.16 14.79 -21.10
CA SER A 354 -5.59 15.02 -21.41
C SER A 354 -6.48 13.96 -20.79
N ILE A 355 -6.11 13.45 -19.62
CA ILE A 355 -6.76 12.34 -18.94
C ILE A 355 -8.06 12.81 -18.31
N ARG A 356 -9.12 12.02 -18.48
CA ARG A 356 -10.43 12.29 -17.89
C ARG A 356 -10.94 11.15 -17.03
N ASP A 357 -10.70 9.91 -17.43
CA ASP A 357 -11.18 8.70 -16.76
C ASP A 357 -10.08 8.10 -15.87
N LEU A 358 -10.36 8.02 -14.56
CA LEU A 358 -9.44 7.47 -13.56
C LEU A 358 -9.76 6.00 -13.21
N LYS A 359 -10.80 5.40 -13.80
CA LYS A 359 -11.19 4.02 -13.53
C LYS A 359 -10.05 3.01 -13.63
N PRO A 360 -9.09 3.12 -14.57
CA PRO A 360 -7.96 2.20 -14.62
C PRO A 360 -7.06 2.21 -13.39
N LEU A 361 -7.09 3.27 -12.57
CA LEU A 361 -6.30 3.35 -11.32
C LEU A 361 -6.99 2.65 -10.15
N SER A 362 -8.30 2.38 -10.21
CA SER A 362 -9.08 1.89 -9.06
C SER A 362 -8.63 0.55 -8.50
N GLY A 363 -7.92 -0.26 -9.29
CA GLY A 363 -7.36 -1.56 -8.87
C GLY A 363 -5.90 -1.51 -8.40
N LEU A 364 -5.23 -0.37 -8.50
CA LEU A 364 -3.83 -0.21 -8.15
C LEU A 364 -3.70 0.15 -6.65
N LEU A 365 -3.99 -0.80 -5.79
CA LEU A 365 -4.17 -0.60 -4.35
C LEU A 365 -2.90 -0.19 -3.60
N ASN A 366 -1.72 -0.37 -4.22
CA ASN A 366 -0.43 0.04 -3.66
C ASN A 366 -0.09 1.51 -3.91
N LEU A 367 -0.92 2.25 -4.67
CA LEU A 367 -0.66 3.66 -4.97
C LEU A 367 -0.63 4.52 -3.70
N GLU A 368 0.48 5.21 -3.54
CA GLU A 368 0.77 6.16 -2.47
C GLU A 368 0.73 7.61 -2.97
N LYS A 369 1.18 7.84 -4.23
CA LYS A 369 1.27 9.18 -4.82
C LYS A 369 0.71 9.21 -6.24
N ILE A 370 -0.19 10.16 -6.48
CA ILE A 370 -0.81 10.40 -7.79
C ILE A 370 -0.69 11.87 -8.14
N PHE A 371 -0.07 12.17 -9.29
CA PHE A 371 0.06 13.52 -9.83
C PHE A 371 -0.67 13.61 -11.17
N LEU A 372 -1.71 14.42 -11.23
CA LEU A 372 -2.62 14.61 -12.37
C LEU A 372 -2.83 16.09 -12.70
N LYS A 373 -1.91 16.96 -12.30
CA LYS A 373 -1.96 18.39 -12.59
C LYS A 373 -2.05 18.66 -14.10
N TYR A 374 -2.84 19.67 -14.51
CA TYR A 374 -3.08 20.02 -15.91
C TYR A 374 -3.60 18.83 -16.74
N ASN A 375 -4.81 18.34 -16.36
CA ASN A 375 -5.53 17.30 -17.08
C ASN A 375 -7.01 17.70 -17.31
N ALA A 376 -7.86 16.77 -17.69
CA ALA A 376 -9.29 16.98 -17.89
C ALA A 376 -10.14 16.16 -16.91
N VAL A 377 -9.61 15.84 -15.74
CA VAL A 377 -10.31 15.04 -14.72
C VAL A 377 -11.51 15.81 -14.19
N ASN A 378 -12.67 15.17 -14.14
CA ASN A 378 -13.90 15.77 -13.65
C ASN A 378 -14.62 14.94 -12.57
N SER A 379 -14.05 13.81 -12.19
CA SER A 379 -14.55 12.94 -11.11
C SER A 379 -13.39 12.19 -10.43
N VAL A 380 -13.48 12.05 -9.12
CA VAL A 380 -12.55 11.28 -8.27
C VAL A 380 -13.18 10.01 -7.69
N SER A 381 -14.35 9.61 -8.19
CA SER A 381 -15.11 8.46 -7.67
C SER A 381 -14.36 7.13 -7.76
N ASP A 382 -13.45 7.01 -8.70
CA ASP A 382 -12.67 5.79 -8.94
C ASP A 382 -11.46 5.64 -8.01
N LEU A 383 -11.15 6.66 -7.21
CA LEU A 383 -10.01 6.63 -6.26
C LEU A 383 -10.39 6.11 -4.87
N THR A 384 -11.65 5.81 -4.60
CA THR A 384 -12.18 5.45 -3.26
C THR A 384 -11.57 4.18 -2.66
N SER A 385 -11.02 3.29 -3.47
CA SER A 385 -10.36 2.06 -3.02
C SER A 385 -8.88 2.26 -2.63
N LEU A 386 -8.30 3.42 -2.97
CA LEU A 386 -6.87 3.69 -2.80
C LEU A 386 -6.58 4.18 -1.38
N THR A 387 -6.70 3.30 -0.40
CA THR A 387 -6.55 3.64 1.02
C THR A 387 -5.11 3.93 1.44
N ASN A 388 -4.11 3.55 0.62
CA ASN A 388 -2.70 3.86 0.86
C ASN A 388 -2.29 5.24 0.34
N LEU A 389 -3.18 5.93 -0.39
CA LEU A 389 -2.89 7.21 -1.01
C LEU A 389 -2.60 8.28 0.06
N ASN A 390 -1.42 8.87 -0.02
CA ASN A 390 -0.96 9.94 0.88
C ASN A 390 -0.75 11.28 0.18
N THR A 391 -0.45 11.29 -1.13
CA THR A 391 -0.26 12.51 -1.92
C THR A 391 -1.12 12.46 -3.18
N LEU A 392 -1.92 13.51 -3.39
CA LEU A 392 -2.79 13.62 -4.55
C LEU A 392 -2.80 15.05 -5.09
N ASP A 393 -2.25 15.25 -6.28
CA ASP A 393 -2.32 16.52 -7.02
C ASP A 393 -3.32 16.38 -8.17
N LEU A 394 -4.40 17.13 -8.07
CA LEU A 394 -5.47 17.26 -9.06
C LEU A 394 -5.64 18.71 -9.52
N SER A 395 -4.64 19.56 -9.28
CA SER A 395 -4.70 20.97 -9.65
C SER A 395 -4.83 21.16 -11.16
N TYR A 396 -5.46 22.27 -11.56
CA TYR A 396 -5.71 22.59 -12.99
C TYR A 396 -6.49 21.48 -13.73
N ASN A 397 -7.66 21.13 -13.19
CA ASN A 397 -8.57 20.15 -13.76
C ASN A 397 -10.00 20.73 -13.93
N SER A 398 -11.00 19.89 -14.04
CA SER A 398 -12.40 20.29 -14.22
C SER A 398 -13.33 19.71 -13.16
N LEU A 399 -12.81 19.57 -11.91
CA LEU A 399 -13.57 19.01 -10.80
C LEU A 399 -14.62 19.98 -10.30
N THR A 400 -15.86 19.52 -10.21
CA THR A 400 -16.97 20.26 -9.57
C THR A 400 -17.28 19.70 -8.18
N SER A 401 -16.75 18.53 -7.83
CA SER A 401 -16.96 17.88 -6.53
C SER A 401 -15.83 16.90 -6.22
N ILE A 402 -15.45 16.85 -4.95
CA ILE A 402 -14.54 15.86 -4.36
C ILE A 402 -15.23 15.03 -3.28
N ALA A 403 -16.55 14.87 -3.36
CA ALA A 403 -17.35 14.24 -2.30
C ALA A 403 -16.89 12.83 -1.91
N THR A 404 -16.26 12.08 -2.82
CA THR A 404 -15.79 10.71 -2.58
C THR A 404 -14.35 10.63 -2.04
N ILE A 405 -13.59 11.74 -2.07
CA ILE A 405 -12.17 11.72 -1.66
C ILE A 405 -11.98 11.41 -0.16
N GLY A 406 -13.03 11.67 0.65
CA GLY A 406 -13.02 11.35 2.07
C GLY A 406 -12.85 9.86 2.41
N ALA A 407 -12.85 8.96 1.41
CA ALA A 407 -12.49 7.55 1.57
C ALA A 407 -10.96 7.32 1.62
N CYS A 408 -10.16 8.24 1.06
CA CYS A 408 -8.70 8.19 1.08
C CYS A 408 -8.17 8.78 2.40
N VAL A 409 -8.49 8.14 3.52
CA VAL A 409 -8.28 8.67 4.89
C VAL A 409 -6.81 8.87 5.28
N ASN A 410 -5.88 8.34 4.51
CA ASN A 410 -4.43 8.48 4.73
C ASN A 410 -3.81 9.65 3.96
N LEU A 411 -4.61 10.47 3.26
CA LEU A 411 -4.09 11.65 2.59
C LEU A 411 -3.45 12.61 3.61
N VAL A 412 -2.23 13.02 3.25
CA VAL A 412 -1.39 13.98 3.96
C VAL A 412 -1.26 15.27 3.15
N ASP A 413 -1.19 15.14 1.83
CA ASP A 413 -0.99 16.23 0.87
C ASP A 413 -2.04 16.12 -0.24
N LEU A 414 -2.88 17.17 -0.35
CA LEU A 414 -3.96 17.25 -1.34
C LEU A 414 -3.99 18.63 -2.00
N ASP A 415 -3.73 18.65 -3.32
CA ASP A 415 -3.91 19.85 -4.14
C ASP A 415 -5.09 19.67 -5.10
N VAL A 416 -6.11 20.50 -4.95
CA VAL A 416 -7.29 20.60 -5.81
C VAL A 416 -7.48 22.02 -6.35
N SER A 417 -6.42 22.83 -6.37
CA SER A 417 -6.43 24.22 -6.85
C SER A 417 -6.81 24.30 -8.33
N HIS A 418 -7.31 25.45 -8.75
CA HIS A 418 -7.72 25.72 -10.13
C HIS A 418 -8.71 24.68 -10.69
N ASN A 419 -9.83 24.52 -9.97
CA ASN A 419 -10.95 23.66 -10.32
C ASN A 419 -12.27 24.46 -10.21
N GLN A 420 -13.40 23.79 -10.04
CA GLN A 420 -14.72 24.41 -9.95
C GLN A 420 -15.47 23.92 -8.69
N LEU A 421 -14.72 23.71 -7.59
CA LEU A 421 -15.27 23.18 -6.34
C LEU A 421 -16.11 24.23 -5.61
N THR A 422 -17.23 23.77 -5.07
CA THR A 422 -18.13 24.60 -4.23
C THR A 422 -18.30 24.06 -2.82
N ASP A 423 -17.78 22.86 -2.51
CA ASP A 423 -18.01 22.14 -1.24
C ASP A 423 -16.76 21.35 -0.82
N LEU A 424 -16.39 21.45 0.46
CA LEU A 424 -15.26 20.74 1.08
C LEU A 424 -15.70 19.67 2.10
N LYS A 425 -16.99 19.30 2.16
CA LYS A 425 -17.48 18.38 3.21
C LYS A 425 -16.68 17.10 3.35
N ALA A 426 -16.21 16.53 2.23
CA ALA A 426 -15.43 15.29 2.23
C ALA A 426 -14.07 15.43 2.93
N VAL A 427 -13.49 16.65 2.94
CA VAL A 427 -12.20 16.93 3.58
C VAL A 427 -12.26 16.70 5.09
N SER A 428 -13.44 16.87 5.71
CA SER A 428 -13.63 16.62 7.14
C SER A 428 -13.28 15.19 7.61
N ASN A 429 -13.17 14.23 6.68
CA ASN A 429 -12.74 12.87 6.98
C ASN A 429 -11.21 12.66 6.92
N LEU A 430 -10.48 13.61 6.34
CA LEU A 430 -9.03 13.52 6.09
C LEU A 430 -8.24 14.02 7.32
N LYS A 431 -8.24 13.21 8.38
CA LYS A 431 -7.66 13.60 9.69
C LYS A 431 -6.14 13.71 9.69
N ASN A 432 -5.46 13.13 8.70
CA ASN A 432 -4.02 13.16 8.56
C ASN A 432 -3.53 14.28 7.63
N LEU A 433 -4.45 15.09 7.08
CA LEU A 433 -4.11 16.13 6.12
C LEU A 433 -3.25 17.21 6.76
N GLN A 434 -2.07 17.44 6.19
CA GLN A 434 -1.09 18.43 6.62
C GLN A 434 -0.95 19.56 5.62
N ILE A 435 -1.00 19.27 4.33
CA ILE A 435 -0.91 20.23 3.23
C ILE A 435 -2.22 20.17 2.44
N PHE A 436 -2.90 21.28 2.37
CA PHE A 436 -4.12 21.39 1.58
C PHE A 436 -4.14 22.66 0.74
N ALA A 437 -4.20 22.49 -0.58
CA ALA A 437 -4.37 23.58 -1.53
C ALA A 437 -5.70 23.44 -2.28
N ALA A 438 -6.50 24.50 -2.24
CA ALA A 438 -7.78 24.62 -2.94
C ALA A 438 -7.97 26.02 -3.55
N ALA A 439 -6.85 26.66 -3.93
CA ALA A 439 -6.86 27.96 -4.53
C ALA A 439 -7.65 28.00 -5.85
N ASP A 440 -8.15 29.18 -6.23
CA ASP A 440 -8.87 29.40 -7.48
C ASP A 440 -9.99 28.39 -7.74
N ASN A 441 -10.94 28.34 -6.80
CA ASN A 441 -12.17 27.54 -6.86
C ASN A 441 -13.41 28.45 -6.64
N GLN A 442 -14.54 27.87 -6.25
CA GLN A 442 -15.78 28.60 -5.99
C GLN A 442 -16.27 28.33 -4.55
N LEU A 443 -15.32 28.20 -3.62
CA LEU A 443 -15.61 27.90 -2.23
C LEU A 443 -16.14 29.13 -1.50
N ASN A 444 -17.16 28.93 -0.67
CA ASN A 444 -17.70 29.95 0.23
C ASN A 444 -17.83 29.47 1.68
N ASP A 445 -17.65 28.18 1.93
CA ASP A 445 -17.70 27.56 3.26
C ASP A 445 -16.50 26.62 3.44
N ILE A 446 -15.69 26.93 4.44
CA ILE A 446 -14.50 26.16 4.83
C ILE A 446 -14.64 25.50 6.22
N ALA A 447 -15.83 25.53 6.83
CA ALA A 447 -16.07 24.92 8.12
C ALA A 447 -15.65 23.44 8.24
N PRO A 448 -15.69 22.62 7.16
CA PRO A 448 -15.17 21.24 7.19
C PRO A 448 -13.69 21.12 7.57
N LEU A 449 -12.87 22.17 7.35
CA LEU A 449 -11.44 22.18 7.69
C LEU A 449 -11.18 22.14 9.20
N ALA A 450 -12.14 22.54 10.05
CA ALA A 450 -12.04 22.41 11.52
C ALA A 450 -11.73 20.98 11.98
N ALA A 451 -11.98 20.00 11.13
CA ALA A 451 -11.74 18.59 11.41
C ALA A 451 -10.30 18.13 11.10
N CYS A 452 -9.50 18.95 10.40
CA CYS A 452 -8.16 18.63 9.91
C CYS A 452 -7.10 19.25 10.84
N LEU A 453 -7.00 18.73 12.07
CA LEU A 453 -6.17 19.31 13.13
C LEU A 453 -4.65 19.15 12.90
N GLU A 454 -4.25 18.38 11.89
CA GLU A 454 -2.85 18.19 11.49
C GLU A 454 -2.39 19.20 10.43
N LEU A 455 -3.27 20.08 9.93
CA LEU A 455 -2.90 21.07 8.90
C LEU A 455 -1.77 21.98 9.38
N THR A 456 -0.74 22.06 8.53
CA THR A 456 0.41 22.95 8.64
C THR A 456 0.43 24.00 7.54
N ASP A 457 -0.06 23.65 6.35
CA ASP A 457 -0.04 24.47 5.15
C ASP A 457 -1.45 24.49 4.53
N LEU A 458 -2.01 25.68 4.38
CA LEU A 458 -3.35 25.88 3.82
C LEU A 458 -3.36 27.02 2.82
N ASP A 459 -3.74 26.70 1.58
CA ASP A 459 -4.01 27.65 0.52
C ASP A 459 -5.47 27.55 0.07
N ILE A 460 -6.26 28.58 0.34
CA ILE A 460 -7.65 28.76 -0.11
C ILE A 460 -7.83 30.09 -0.86
N SER A 461 -6.74 30.62 -1.40
CA SER A 461 -6.74 31.87 -2.15
C SER A 461 -7.65 31.82 -3.38
N GLY A 462 -8.09 32.97 -3.87
CA GLY A 462 -8.90 33.04 -5.10
C GLY A 462 -10.26 32.37 -5.01
N ASN A 463 -10.94 32.47 -3.88
CA ASN A 463 -12.27 31.91 -3.65
C ASN A 463 -13.30 33.01 -3.28
N THR A 464 -14.43 32.65 -2.68
CA THR A 464 -15.46 33.59 -2.22
C THR A 464 -15.76 33.42 -0.73
N VAL A 465 -14.74 33.00 0.04
CA VAL A 465 -14.85 32.76 1.48
C VAL A 465 -14.96 34.09 2.21
N ALA A 466 -15.98 34.21 3.08
CA ALA A 466 -16.17 35.37 3.94
C ALA A 466 -15.90 35.04 5.42
N ASP A 467 -16.10 33.82 5.83
CA ASP A 467 -15.93 33.38 7.23
C ASP A 467 -14.78 32.36 7.31
N ILE A 468 -13.69 32.74 7.97
CA ILE A 468 -12.52 31.93 8.26
C ILE A 468 -12.38 31.62 9.76
N SER A 469 -13.42 31.84 10.57
CA SER A 469 -13.40 31.68 12.03
C SER A 469 -12.94 30.28 12.47
N THR A 470 -13.23 29.26 11.66
CA THR A 470 -12.82 27.86 11.89
C THR A 470 -11.30 27.68 11.94
N LEU A 471 -10.51 28.52 11.25
CA LEU A 471 -9.05 28.40 11.19
C LEU A 471 -8.37 28.70 12.54
N GLY A 472 -9.03 29.44 13.42
CA GLY A 472 -8.54 29.70 14.79
C GLY A 472 -8.40 28.43 15.65
N THR A 473 -8.98 27.31 15.23
CA THR A 473 -8.86 26.00 15.92
C THR A 473 -7.68 25.15 15.43
N LEU A 474 -7.01 25.58 14.36
CA LEU A 474 -5.91 24.83 13.72
C LEU A 474 -4.57 25.27 14.33
N GLU A 475 -4.23 24.72 15.51
CA GLU A 475 -3.05 25.15 16.29
C GLU A 475 -1.72 24.84 15.62
N LYS A 476 -1.69 23.88 14.68
CA LYS A 476 -0.49 23.47 13.94
C LYS A 476 -0.26 24.25 12.64
N LEU A 477 -1.23 25.09 12.24
CA LEU A 477 -1.16 25.83 10.98
C LEU A 477 0.00 26.83 11.03
N MET A 478 0.93 26.69 10.06
CA MET A 478 2.15 27.50 9.95
C MET A 478 2.08 28.47 8.77
N TYR A 479 1.55 28.02 7.64
CA TYR A 479 1.46 28.80 6.42
C TYR A 479 0.00 28.86 5.96
N LEU A 480 -0.51 30.09 5.88
CA LEU A 480 -1.90 30.34 5.54
C LEU A 480 -2.00 31.38 4.42
N ASP A 481 -2.57 30.98 3.28
CA ASP A 481 -2.96 31.86 2.20
C ASP A 481 -4.48 31.81 2.00
N PHE A 482 -5.14 32.92 2.24
CA PHE A 482 -6.55 33.15 1.92
C PHE A 482 -6.76 34.44 1.12
N SER A 483 -5.71 34.84 0.42
CA SER A 483 -5.75 36.03 -0.43
C SER A 483 -6.86 35.97 -1.49
N ASN A 484 -7.30 37.12 -1.96
CA ASN A 484 -8.34 37.22 -3.00
C ASN A 484 -9.63 36.45 -2.62
N ASN A 485 -10.21 36.84 -1.48
CA ASN A 485 -11.46 36.32 -0.93
C ASN A 485 -12.39 37.50 -0.49
N ALA A 486 -13.38 37.23 0.35
CA ALA A 486 -14.29 38.23 0.88
C ALA A 486 -14.24 38.34 2.43
N VAL A 487 -13.07 38.06 3.01
CA VAL A 487 -12.89 38.02 4.47
C VAL A 487 -12.89 39.42 5.04
N THR A 488 -13.71 39.64 6.08
CA THR A 488 -13.81 40.94 6.78
C THR A 488 -13.19 40.91 8.17
N THR A 489 -13.11 39.73 8.79
CA THR A 489 -12.63 39.57 10.17
C THR A 489 -11.71 38.35 10.26
N LEU A 490 -10.64 38.49 11.03
CA LEU A 490 -9.70 37.42 11.32
C LEU A 490 -10.19 36.56 12.48
N PRO A 491 -9.85 35.28 12.54
CA PRO A 491 -10.12 34.45 13.71
C PRO A 491 -9.11 34.73 14.83
N VAL A 492 -9.52 34.43 16.06
CA VAL A 492 -8.61 34.51 17.22
C VAL A 492 -7.83 33.20 17.30
N TRP A 493 -6.51 33.30 17.21
CA TRP A 493 -5.59 32.16 17.45
C TRP A 493 -5.03 32.19 18.87
N PRO A 494 -4.67 31.03 19.45
CA PRO A 494 -3.82 31.01 20.65
C PRO A 494 -2.48 31.72 20.40
N LYS A 495 -1.97 32.45 21.41
CA LYS A 495 -0.72 33.23 21.27
C LYS A 495 0.50 32.37 20.87
N ASP A 496 0.51 31.11 21.27
CA ASP A 496 1.54 30.11 21.03
C ASP A 496 1.21 29.19 19.85
N CYS A 497 0.22 29.54 19.02
CA CYS A 497 -0.07 28.80 17.78
C CYS A 497 1.15 28.78 16.87
N ALA A 498 1.19 27.82 15.93
CA ALA A 498 2.33 27.62 15.05
C ALA A 498 2.42 28.62 13.87
N LEU A 499 1.47 29.57 13.74
CA LEU A 499 1.35 30.45 12.57
C LEU A 499 2.61 31.31 12.39
N VAL A 500 3.26 31.13 11.21
CA VAL A 500 4.50 31.79 10.83
C VAL A 500 4.25 32.81 9.72
N SER A 501 3.45 32.47 8.72
CA SER A 501 3.17 33.34 7.57
C SER A 501 1.68 33.35 7.26
N LEU A 502 1.16 34.55 7.04
CA LEU A 502 -0.22 34.79 6.66
C LEU A 502 -0.27 35.69 5.44
N ASP A 503 -0.96 35.24 4.38
CA ASP A 503 -1.37 36.08 3.26
C ASP A 503 -2.90 36.25 3.26
N GLY A 504 -3.35 37.43 3.59
CA GLY A 504 -4.74 37.84 3.56
C GLY A 504 -4.97 39.02 2.60
N SER A 505 -4.09 39.20 1.60
CA SER A 505 -4.20 40.28 0.62
C SER A 505 -5.48 40.17 -0.21
N TYR A 506 -5.93 41.30 -0.78
CA TYR A 506 -7.13 41.35 -1.62
C TYR A 506 -8.38 40.79 -0.88
N ASN A 507 -8.65 41.32 0.31
CA ASN A 507 -9.83 41.03 1.11
C ASN A 507 -10.50 42.34 1.61
N ASP A 508 -11.45 42.24 2.52
CA ASP A 508 -12.14 43.38 3.12
C ASP A 508 -11.82 43.53 4.65
N ILE A 509 -10.60 43.14 5.05
CA ILE A 509 -10.15 43.15 6.44
C ILE A 509 -10.02 44.62 6.91
N SER A 510 -10.59 44.92 8.05
CA SER A 510 -10.55 46.25 8.63
C SER A 510 -9.79 46.34 9.97
N SER A 511 -9.46 45.23 10.58
CA SER A 511 -8.72 45.13 11.85
C SER A 511 -7.77 43.93 11.84
N VAL A 512 -6.65 44.07 12.56
CA VAL A 512 -5.65 43.02 12.81
C VAL A 512 -5.44 42.73 14.29
N GLU A 513 -6.38 43.17 15.14
CA GLU A 513 -6.31 42.96 16.59
C GLU A 513 -6.23 41.49 16.99
N GLU A 514 -6.80 40.60 16.17
CA GLU A 514 -6.78 39.14 16.37
C GLU A 514 -5.40 38.52 16.15
N LEU A 515 -4.47 39.25 15.53
CA LEU A 515 -3.07 38.80 15.31
C LEU A 515 -2.15 39.30 16.44
N ALA A 516 -2.63 40.13 17.36
CA ALA A 516 -1.82 40.67 18.45
C ALA A 516 -1.20 39.55 19.30
N ASP A 517 0.07 39.75 19.69
CA ASP A 517 0.80 38.85 20.59
C ASP A 517 1.05 37.40 20.02
N LEU A 518 0.92 37.15 18.72
CA LEU A 518 1.26 35.84 18.13
C LEU A 518 2.77 35.63 18.12
N TYR A 519 3.25 34.63 18.89
CA TYR A 519 4.68 34.48 19.19
C TYR A 519 5.53 34.03 18.00
N ASN A 520 4.94 33.27 17.05
CA ASN A 520 5.66 32.68 15.92
C ASN A 520 5.45 33.45 14.61
N LEU A 521 4.55 34.42 14.58
CA LEU A 521 4.18 35.16 13.37
C LEU A 521 5.37 35.99 12.86
N ASN A 522 5.84 35.66 11.65
CA ASN A 522 7.05 36.22 11.05
C ASN A 522 6.74 37.17 9.90
N SER A 523 5.75 36.86 9.06
CA SER A 523 5.36 37.67 7.91
C SER A 523 3.85 37.74 7.77
N VAL A 524 3.37 38.95 7.42
CA VAL A 524 1.94 39.21 7.18
C VAL A 524 1.80 40.04 5.91
N ASN A 525 1.04 39.53 4.94
CA ASN A 525 0.63 40.27 3.76
C ASN A 525 -0.86 40.60 3.85
N LEU A 526 -1.19 41.91 3.85
CA LEU A 526 -2.53 42.44 3.88
C LEU A 526 -2.77 43.46 2.78
N ASP A 527 -2.00 43.41 1.69
CA ASP A 527 -2.16 44.30 0.56
C ASP A 527 -3.61 44.36 0.07
N TYR A 528 -4.06 45.51 -0.37
CA TYR A 528 -5.38 45.73 -0.96
C TYR A 528 -6.56 45.41 -0.03
N ASN A 529 -6.37 45.48 1.30
CA ASN A 529 -7.46 45.54 2.26
C ASN A 529 -7.86 46.99 2.44
N THR A 530 -8.74 47.47 1.60
CA THR A 530 -9.06 48.91 1.43
C THR A 530 -9.76 49.54 2.61
N GLN A 531 -10.10 48.77 3.65
CA GLN A 531 -10.72 49.27 4.89
C GLN A 531 -9.77 49.24 6.10
N LEU A 532 -8.54 48.73 5.93
CA LEU A 532 -7.57 48.61 7.00
C LEU A 532 -6.89 49.96 7.26
N GLU A 533 -7.07 50.50 8.45
CA GLU A 533 -6.58 51.82 8.86
C GLU A 533 -5.34 51.77 9.77
N SER A 534 -5.18 50.72 10.59
CA SER A 534 -4.06 50.56 11.53
C SER A 534 -3.56 49.11 11.57
N ILE A 535 -2.24 48.99 11.82
CA ILE A 535 -1.51 47.73 12.04
C ILE A 535 -0.76 47.73 13.39
N ASP A 536 -1.04 48.68 14.28
CA ASP A 536 -0.33 48.85 15.56
C ASP A 536 -0.39 47.61 16.44
N ALA A 537 -1.48 46.82 16.34
CA ALA A 537 -1.62 45.58 17.11
C ALA A 537 -0.50 44.56 16.83
N LEU A 538 0.16 44.66 15.69
CA LEU A 538 1.25 43.75 15.30
C LEU A 538 2.60 44.06 15.97
N GLU A 539 2.74 45.23 16.64
CA GLU A 539 3.97 45.64 17.35
C GLU A 539 4.42 44.61 18.42
N ASN A 540 3.45 43.90 18.98
CA ASN A 540 3.66 42.94 20.06
C ASN A 540 3.99 41.52 19.57
N CYS A 541 4.11 41.29 18.26
CA CYS A 541 4.49 39.99 17.69
C CYS A 541 6.02 39.82 17.68
N PRO A 542 6.61 39.02 18.59
CA PRO A 542 8.06 39.07 18.84
C PRO A 542 8.92 38.49 17.71
N ALA A 543 8.34 37.66 16.83
CA ALA A 543 9.02 37.06 15.69
C ALA A 543 8.78 37.79 14.37
N LEU A 544 7.99 38.87 14.37
CA LEU A 544 7.56 39.56 13.14
C LEU A 544 8.74 40.31 12.50
N ILE A 545 8.90 40.09 11.21
CA ILE A 545 9.98 40.69 10.40
C ILE A 545 9.43 41.58 9.29
N GLN A 546 8.29 41.20 8.68
CA GLN A 546 7.73 41.88 7.52
C GLN A 546 6.22 41.99 7.58
N VAL A 547 5.73 43.17 7.16
CA VAL A 547 4.30 43.43 6.94
C VAL A 547 4.11 44.17 5.62
N ASP A 548 3.24 43.66 4.75
CA ASP A 548 2.88 44.27 3.48
C ASP A 548 1.43 44.81 3.57
N VAL A 549 1.22 46.10 3.28
CA VAL A 549 -0.07 46.79 3.38
C VAL A 549 -0.27 47.82 2.24
N TYR A 550 0.19 47.50 1.03
CA TYR A 550 -0.09 48.32 -0.16
C TYR A 550 -1.59 48.44 -0.42
N GLY A 551 -2.04 49.61 -0.87
CA GLY A 551 -3.44 49.81 -1.24
C GLY A 551 -4.42 49.74 -0.06
N THR A 552 -3.94 49.90 1.18
CA THR A 552 -4.75 50.07 2.40
C THR A 552 -4.91 51.53 2.79
N LEU A 553 -5.59 51.80 3.92
CA LEU A 553 -5.66 53.14 4.52
C LEU A 553 -4.59 53.36 5.61
N VAL A 554 -3.68 52.46 5.80
CA VAL A 554 -2.59 52.56 6.78
C VAL A 554 -1.66 53.70 6.38
N THR A 555 -1.51 54.69 7.24
CA THR A 555 -0.65 55.85 7.05
C THR A 555 0.43 56.02 8.11
N ASP A 556 0.21 55.42 9.29
CA ASP A 556 1.19 55.38 10.38
C ASP A 556 1.73 53.93 10.54
N VAL A 557 3.04 53.79 10.42
CA VAL A 557 3.74 52.51 10.56
C VAL A 557 4.87 52.61 11.60
N THR A 558 4.89 53.71 12.37
CA THR A 558 5.97 53.98 13.32
C THR A 558 6.08 52.94 14.42
N ALA A 559 4.96 52.41 14.90
CA ALA A 559 4.95 51.35 15.90
C ALA A 559 5.80 50.13 15.48
N LEU A 560 5.70 49.71 14.23
CA LEU A 560 6.42 48.54 13.71
C LEU A 560 7.86 48.88 13.32
N THR A 561 8.09 50.01 12.64
CA THR A 561 9.42 50.43 12.20
C THR A 561 10.37 50.75 13.35
N ASP A 562 9.86 51.25 14.49
CA ASP A 562 10.60 51.46 15.72
C ASP A 562 11.13 50.12 16.31
N HIS A 563 10.48 49.00 16.01
CA HIS A 563 10.91 47.63 16.34
C HIS A 563 11.74 46.97 15.25
N SER A 564 12.16 47.70 14.21
CA SER A 564 12.95 47.20 13.05
C SER A 564 12.19 46.21 12.18
N ILE A 565 10.87 46.22 12.19
CA ILE A 565 10.00 45.46 11.30
C ILE A 565 9.93 46.18 9.96
N VAL A 566 10.11 45.44 8.86
CA VAL A 566 9.99 45.98 7.51
C VAL A 566 8.52 46.13 7.16
N VAL A 567 8.08 47.36 6.87
CA VAL A 567 6.70 47.60 6.44
C VAL A 567 6.69 48.16 5.03
N ASN A 568 6.06 47.45 4.10
CA ASN A 568 5.82 47.86 2.73
C ASN A 568 4.41 48.45 2.65
N TYR A 569 4.31 49.77 2.45
CA TYR A 569 3.06 50.51 2.37
C TYR A 569 3.09 51.61 1.31
N ASP A 570 1.93 52.14 0.96
CA ASP A 570 1.84 53.28 0.00
C ASP A 570 1.76 54.61 0.76
N PRO A 571 2.86 55.37 0.78
CA PRO A 571 2.87 56.68 1.48
C PRO A 571 2.04 57.74 0.77
N THR A 572 1.49 57.48 -0.41
CA THR A 572 0.76 58.47 -1.24
C THR A 572 -0.75 58.44 -1.00
N SER A 573 -1.26 57.56 -0.14
CA SER A 573 -2.68 57.49 0.23
C SER A 573 -3.15 58.65 1.11
N ILE A 574 -2.28 59.61 1.48
CA ILE A 574 -2.66 60.83 2.16
C ILE A 574 -3.31 61.77 1.12
N SER A 575 -4.62 61.82 1.08
CA SER A 575 -5.32 62.98 0.47
C SER A 575 -4.95 64.23 1.27
N VAL A 576 -4.02 65.02 0.77
CA VAL A 576 -3.75 66.37 1.26
C VAL A 576 -5.04 67.16 1.02
N THR A 577 -5.87 67.29 2.05
CA THR A 577 -6.86 68.36 2.08
C THR A 577 -6.06 69.66 2.10
N GLU A 578 -5.94 70.34 0.94
CA GLU A 578 -5.41 71.70 0.88
C GLU A 578 -6.18 72.54 1.90
N PRO A 579 -5.47 73.31 2.73
CA PRO A 579 -6.15 74.25 3.61
C PRO A 579 -6.88 75.30 2.74
N GLU A 580 -8.19 75.48 2.95
CA GLU A 580 -8.96 76.57 2.37
C GLU A 580 -8.23 77.87 2.67
N GLU A 581 -7.74 78.55 1.62
CA GLU A 581 -7.27 79.92 1.69
C GLU A 581 -8.46 80.81 2.12
N THR A 582 -8.44 81.18 3.37
CA THR A 582 -9.33 82.28 3.88
C THR A 582 -8.82 83.56 3.22
N THR A 583 -9.48 83.97 2.16
CA THR A 583 -9.39 85.36 1.69
C THR A 583 -10.12 86.25 2.67
N GLU A 584 -9.37 87.00 3.52
CA GLU A 584 -9.86 88.20 4.21
C GLU A 584 -9.91 89.35 3.19
N GLU A 585 -11.09 90.01 3.06
CA GLU A 585 -11.26 91.42 2.82
C GLU A 585 -11.73 92.10 4.08
#